data_41db60d8ea8f09a4fce460648d36790f
#
_entry.id   41db60d8ea8f09a4fce460648d36790f
#
_cell.length_a   1.000
_cell.length_b   1.000
_cell.length_c   1.000
_cell.angle_alpha   90.00
_cell.angle_beta   90.00
_cell.angle_gamma   90.00
#
_symmetry.space_group_name_H-M   'P 1'
#
loop_
_entity.id
_entity.type
_entity.pdbx_description
1 polymer ?
#
loop_
_entity_poly.entity_id
_entity_poly.type
_entity_poly.pdbx_seq_one_letter_code
_entity_poly.pdbx_strand_id
1 'polypeptide(L)'
;MKINLGKNKELDLDLNKTTSIMLVGKCGTGKTRTTKEILRQAREEYTNLDILYVDYHEADYKDVKEIVGDLLNEKHLLTEPELKSLHDAVMEQQKLRNQFIYDEGVTTLDELIGKEVTTFVIGGREYMPDDIVWYYEDGQQKWLLADKYYEKRMVEGNLYFSHKRSSGKYNPTRLLLCFDEFYTSDMSEEGQKLVNDMATSIIRFGRVAKQSIILTTQHIEQHREYGDIYRLSSVKVYFHSGFDDEVEYEGLFNKRIPRDVSRGDVTLATPDSAPINDGKAVSKLWEAIDNI
;
A
#
# COMPACT_ATOMS: atom_id res chain seq x y z
N MET A 1 -8.97 -12.55 2.51
CA MET A 1 -9.72 -11.63 3.41
C MET A 1 -11.10 -11.34 2.84
N LYS A 2 -12.14 -11.34 3.66
CA LYS A 2 -13.51 -10.96 3.25
C LYS A 2 -13.92 -9.67 3.96
N ILE A 3 -13.97 -8.58 3.22
CA ILE A 3 -14.25 -7.24 3.74
C ILE A 3 -15.71 -6.89 3.50
N ASN A 4 -16.46 -6.67 4.56
CA ASN A 4 -17.84 -6.22 4.47
C ASN A 4 -17.89 -4.72 4.13
N LEU A 5 -18.40 -4.40 2.94
CA LEU A 5 -18.56 -3.03 2.47
C LEU A 5 -19.93 -2.42 2.83
N GLY A 6 -20.79 -3.16 3.53
CA GLY A 6 -22.18 -2.76 3.82
C GLY A 6 -23.19 -3.25 2.78
N LYS A 7 -24.51 -3.13 3.10
CA LYS A 7 -25.63 -3.52 2.23
C LYS A 7 -25.45 -4.86 1.49
N ASN A 8 -24.91 -5.89 2.18
CA ASN A 8 -24.65 -7.23 1.63
C ASN A 8 -23.60 -7.29 0.51
N LYS A 9 -22.70 -6.31 0.41
CA LYS A 9 -21.55 -6.36 -0.49
C LYS A 9 -20.30 -6.76 0.27
N GLU A 10 -19.59 -7.73 -0.25
CA GLU A 10 -18.31 -8.18 0.25
C GLU A 10 -17.23 -7.97 -0.82
N LEU A 11 -16.05 -7.57 -0.37
CA LEU A 11 -14.82 -7.56 -1.17
C LEU A 11 -13.99 -8.77 -0.75
N ASP A 12 -13.74 -9.67 -1.68
CA ASP A 12 -12.74 -10.74 -1.46
C ASP A 12 -11.38 -10.21 -1.88
N LEU A 13 -10.45 -10.12 -0.93
CA LEU A 13 -9.16 -9.48 -1.10
C LEU A 13 -8.03 -10.46 -0.76
N ASP A 14 -7.10 -10.62 -1.71
CA ASP A 14 -5.88 -11.38 -1.55
C ASP A 14 -4.67 -10.49 -1.87
N LEU A 15 -3.88 -10.11 -0.86
CA LEU A 15 -2.72 -9.25 -1.05
C LEU A 15 -1.59 -9.93 -1.85
N ASN A 16 -1.65 -11.23 -2.09
CA ASN A 16 -0.72 -11.90 -3.01
C ASN A 16 -1.03 -11.57 -4.48
N LYS A 17 -2.27 -11.17 -4.76
CA LYS A 17 -2.74 -10.81 -6.10
C LYS A 17 -3.03 -9.31 -6.25
N THR A 18 -3.38 -8.65 -5.14
CA THR A 18 -3.80 -7.25 -5.13
C THR A 18 -2.64 -6.35 -4.73
N THR A 19 -2.21 -5.50 -5.64
CA THR A 19 -1.13 -4.53 -5.39
C THR A 19 -1.64 -3.17 -4.97
N SER A 20 -2.88 -2.82 -5.35
CA SER A 20 -3.43 -1.50 -5.08
C SER A 20 -4.93 -1.54 -4.84
N ILE A 21 -5.36 -0.78 -3.84
CA ILE A 21 -6.75 -0.62 -3.45
C ILE A 21 -7.05 0.88 -3.42
N MET A 22 -8.03 1.29 -4.21
CA MET A 22 -8.49 2.67 -4.27
C MET A 22 -9.87 2.79 -3.66
N LEU A 23 -9.99 3.56 -2.59
CA LEU A 23 -11.25 3.83 -1.90
C LEU A 23 -11.66 5.29 -2.13
N VAL A 24 -12.77 5.52 -2.81
CA VAL A 24 -13.24 6.84 -3.20
C VAL A 24 -14.63 7.10 -2.64
N GLY A 25 -14.90 8.32 -2.21
CA GLY A 25 -16.22 8.73 -1.74
C GLY A 25 -16.15 9.91 -0.76
N LYS A 26 -17.24 10.62 -0.59
CA LYS A 26 -17.32 11.80 0.28
C LYS A 26 -17.12 11.47 1.75
N CYS A 27 -16.94 12.48 2.57
CA CYS A 27 -16.81 12.32 4.03
C CYS A 27 -18.01 11.54 4.60
N GLY A 28 -17.76 10.67 5.57
CA GLY A 28 -18.78 9.88 6.27
C GLY A 28 -19.40 8.73 5.44
N THR A 29 -18.85 8.37 4.28
CA THR A 29 -19.38 7.28 3.44
C THR A 29 -18.83 5.88 3.81
N GLY A 30 -17.82 5.79 4.67
CA GLY A 30 -17.30 4.53 5.17
C GLY A 30 -15.89 4.14 4.72
N LYS A 31 -15.17 5.02 4.00
CA LYS A 31 -13.78 4.76 3.55
C LYS A 31 -12.86 4.33 4.69
N THR A 32 -12.68 5.19 5.69
CA THR A 32 -11.79 4.93 6.83
C THR A 32 -12.19 3.67 7.61
N ARG A 33 -13.49 3.42 7.78
CA ARG A 33 -13.96 2.17 8.39
C ARG A 33 -13.52 0.94 7.57
N THR A 34 -13.66 1.00 6.26
CA THR A 34 -13.24 -0.08 5.36
C THR A 34 -11.72 -0.25 5.38
N THR A 35 -10.96 0.84 5.38
CA THR A 35 -9.50 0.81 5.56
C THR A 35 -9.10 0.09 6.85
N LYS A 36 -9.66 0.49 7.99
CA LYS A 36 -9.40 -0.13 9.30
C LYS A 36 -9.69 -1.64 9.26
N GLU A 37 -10.78 -2.06 8.63
CA GLU A 37 -11.14 -3.47 8.52
C GLU A 37 -10.17 -4.25 7.61
N ILE A 38 -9.73 -3.65 6.49
CA ILE A 38 -8.69 -4.25 5.62
C ILE A 38 -7.39 -4.44 6.40
N LEU A 39 -6.93 -3.41 7.11
CA LEU A 39 -5.68 -3.46 7.87
C LEU A 39 -5.75 -4.49 9.00
N ARG A 40 -6.88 -4.57 9.71
CA ARG A 40 -7.11 -5.56 10.78
C ARG A 40 -7.02 -6.99 10.22
N GLN A 41 -7.77 -7.30 9.16
CA GLN A 41 -7.77 -8.63 8.56
C GLN A 41 -6.42 -8.96 7.91
N ALA A 42 -5.75 -7.98 7.31
CA ALA A 42 -4.40 -8.18 6.77
C ALA A 42 -3.42 -8.60 7.88
N ARG A 43 -3.47 -7.94 9.04
CA ARG A 43 -2.62 -8.31 10.18
C ARG A 43 -2.92 -9.71 10.72
N GLU A 44 -4.19 -10.12 10.72
CA GLU A 44 -4.59 -11.46 11.16
C GLU A 44 -4.19 -12.56 10.16
N GLU A 45 -4.28 -12.28 8.86
CA GLU A 45 -4.01 -13.28 7.82
C GLU A 45 -2.52 -13.41 7.48
N TYR A 46 -1.77 -12.30 7.52
CA TYR A 46 -0.35 -12.27 7.13
C TYR A 46 0.54 -12.06 8.36
N THR A 47 1.20 -13.12 8.81
CA THR A 47 2.08 -13.09 9.99
C THR A 47 3.36 -12.27 9.79
N ASN A 48 3.83 -12.16 8.55
CA ASN A 48 5.03 -11.39 8.18
C ASN A 48 4.62 -10.19 7.33
N LEU A 49 4.07 -9.15 7.99
CA LEU A 49 3.50 -7.97 7.38
C LEU A 49 3.96 -6.71 8.13
N ASP A 50 4.55 -5.79 7.41
CA ASP A 50 4.78 -4.43 7.88
C ASP A 50 3.71 -3.50 7.30
N ILE A 51 3.10 -2.69 8.16
CA ILE A 51 2.06 -1.73 7.81
C ILE A 51 2.58 -0.33 8.09
N LEU A 52 2.45 0.55 7.10
CA LEU A 52 2.61 1.99 7.27
C LEU A 52 1.24 2.64 7.04
N TYR A 53 0.81 3.49 7.97
CA TYR A 53 -0.47 4.18 7.88
C TYR A 53 -0.28 5.69 8.09
N VAL A 54 -0.57 6.45 7.07
CA VAL A 54 -0.55 7.93 7.10
C VAL A 54 -1.97 8.44 7.01
N ASP A 55 -2.35 9.31 7.93
CA ASP A 55 -3.69 9.89 8.00
C ASP A 55 -3.61 11.33 8.51
N TYR A 56 -4.51 12.14 8.00
CA TYR A 56 -4.71 13.52 8.46
C TYR A 56 -5.29 13.60 9.86
N HIS A 57 -6.11 12.61 10.25
CA HIS A 57 -6.78 12.57 11.53
C HIS A 57 -5.98 11.73 12.54
N GLU A 58 -5.32 12.39 13.48
CA GLU A 58 -4.56 11.73 14.55
C GLU A 58 -5.39 10.68 15.32
N ALA A 59 -6.70 10.92 15.46
CA ALA A 59 -7.60 9.96 16.11
C ALA A 59 -7.72 8.65 15.33
N ASP A 60 -7.87 8.72 14.01
CA ASP A 60 -7.94 7.53 13.15
C ASP A 60 -6.62 6.78 13.12
N TYR A 61 -5.48 7.50 13.15
CA TYR A 61 -4.16 6.88 13.29
C TYR A 61 -4.01 6.10 14.60
N LYS A 62 -4.46 6.67 15.72
CA LYS A 62 -4.42 5.99 17.04
C LYS A 62 -5.29 4.74 17.04
N ASP A 63 -6.50 4.82 16.50
CA ASP A 63 -7.39 3.67 16.36
C ASP A 63 -6.76 2.54 15.52
N VAL A 64 -6.13 2.89 14.39
CA VAL A 64 -5.42 1.90 13.55
C VAL A 64 -4.28 1.27 14.32
N LYS A 65 -3.47 2.07 15.03
CA LYS A 65 -2.36 1.55 15.84
C LYS A 65 -2.85 0.59 16.94
N GLU A 66 -4.00 0.85 17.56
CA GLU A 66 -4.61 -0.07 18.52
C GLU A 66 -5.07 -1.37 17.87
N ILE A 67 -5.61 -1.31 16.65
CA ILE A 67 -6.12 -2.46 15.91
C ILE A 67 -4.99 -3.36 15.38
N VAL A 68 -3.94 -2.78 14.79
CA VAL A 68 -2.91 -3.54 14.07
C VAL A 68 -1.61 -3.71 14.84
N GLY A 69 -1.42 -3.01 15.96
CA GLY A 69 -0.20 -3.01 16.74
C GLY A 69 0.89 -2.13 16.13
N ASP A 70 2.10 -2.66 15.96
CA ASP A 70 3.24 -1.90 15.48
C ASP A 70 3.06 -1.45 14.03
N LEU A 71 3.28 -0.16 13.80
CA LEU A 71 3.32 0.48 12.50
C LEU A 71 4.78 0.84 12.13
N LEU A 72 5.07 0.91 10.83
CA LEU A 72 6.35 1.41 10.31
C LEU A 72 6.56 2.91 10.51
N ASN A 73 5.53 3.64 10.89
CA ASN A 73 5.60 5.06 11.22
C ASN A 73 5.11 5.30 12.65
N GLU A 74 5.76 6.22 13.35
CA GLU A 74 5.36 6.61 14.70
C GLU A 74 4.43 7.83 14.73
N LYS A 75 4.37 8.59 13.64
CA LYS A 75 3.56 9.80 13.48
C LYS A 75 2.44 9.56 12.47
N HIS A 76 1.31 10.21 12.69
CA HIS A 76 0.16 10.11 11.77
C HIS A 76 0.40 10.84 10.43
N LEU A 77 1.26 11.86 10.41
CA LEU A 77 1.68 12.59 9.21
C LEU A 77 3.19 12.49 9.02
N LEU A 78 3.62 12.44 7.79
CA LEU A 78 5.02 12.47 7.40
C LEU A 78 5.35 13.81 6.74
N THR A 79 6.47 14.39 7.14
CA THR A 79 7.05 15.56 6.47
C THR A 79 7.62 15.14 5.10
N GLU A 80 7.85 16.11 4.21
CA GLU A 80 8.43 15.83 2.89
C GLU A 80 9.77 15.10 2.94
N PRO A 81 10.75 15.46 3.83
CA PRO A 81 11.97 14.68 3.97
C PRO A 81 11.74 13.25 4.50
N GLU A 82 10.73 13.04 5.32
CA GLU A 82 10.33 11.70 5.79
C GLU A 82 9.70 10.90 4.66
N LEU A 83 8.77 11.49 3.88
CA LEU A 83 8.20 10.88 2.67
C LEU A 83 9.29 10.52 1.64
N LYS A 84 10.29 11.40 1.44
CA LYS A 84 11.41 11.12 0.55
C LYS A 84 12.22 9.92 1.01
N SER A 85 12.52 9.83 2.30
CA SER A 85 13.24 8.69 2.87
C SER A 85 12.45 7.38 2.72
N LEU A 86 11.13 7.42 2.97
CA LEU A 86 10.24 6.28 2.77
C LEU A 86 10.20 5.85 1.29
N HIS A 87 10.00 6.81 0.39
CA HIS A 87 10.00 6.58 -1.05
C HIS A 87 11.27 5.84 -1.48
N ASP A 88 12.44 6.36 -1.09
CA ASP A 88 13.72 5.78 -1.48
C ASP A 88 13.89 4.36 -0.96
N ALA A 89 13.48 4.09 0.29
CA ALA A 89 13.52 2.75 0.88
C ALA A 89 12.58 1.76 0.17
N VAL A 90 11.35 2.19 -0.18
CA VAL A 90 10.35 1.38 -0.90
C VAL A 90 10.85 1.02 -2.30
N MET A 91 11.38 2.01 -3.03
CA MET A 91 11.91 1.80 -4.39
C MET A 91 13.15 0.89 -4.38
N GLU A 92 14.01 1.07 -3.38
CA GLU A 92 15.19 0.23 -3.23
C GLU A 92 14.84 -1.20 -2.85
N GLN A 93 13.89 -1.42 -1.93
CA GLN A 93 13.37 -2.75 -1.61
C GLN A 93 12.86 -3.46 -2.87
N GLN A 94 12.08 -2.76 -3.69
CA GLN A 94 11.54 -3.30 -4.93
C GLN A 94 12.66 -3.71 -5.90
N LYS A 95 13.66 -2.85 -6.07
CA LYS A 95 14.82 -3.11 -6.92
C LYS A 95 15.60 -4.34 -6.45
N LEU A 96 15.88 -4.43 -5.13
CA LEU A 96 16.65 -5.54 -4.55
C LEU A 96 15.89 -6.87 -4.68
N ARG A 97 14.58 -6.87 -4.42
CA ARG A 97 13.73 -8.06 -4.56
C ARG A 97 13.66 -8.55 -6.00
N ASN A 98 13.54 -7.65 -6.96
CA ASN A 98 13.60 -8.00 -8.38
C ASN A 98 14.97 -8.57 -8.76
N GLN A 99 16.06 -8.03 -8.22
CA GLN A 99 17.41 -8.54 -8.43
C GLN A 99 17.57 -9.97 -7.87
N PHE A 100 17.06 -10.24 -6.68
CA PHE A 100 17.08 -11.60 -6.09
C PHE A 100 16.35 -12.61 -6.97
N ILE A 101 15.17 -12.25 -7.49
CA ILE A 101 14.42 -13.10 -8.42
C ILE A 101 15.24 -13.40 -9.68
N TYR A 102 15.84 -12.36 -10.26
CA TYR A 102 16.65 -12.50 -11.48
C TYR A 102 17.89 -13.36 -11.24
N ASP A 103 18.66 -13.08 -10.19
CA ASP A 103 19.92 -13.78 -9.88
C ASP A 103 19.71 -15.27 -9.59
N GLU A 104 18.59 -15.61 -8.97
CA GLU A 104 18.23 -16.98 -8.61
C GLU A 104 17.44 -17.70 -9.72
N GLY A 105 17.09 -17.01 -10.80
CA GLY A 105 16.36 -17.58 -11.94
C GLY A 105 14.94 -18.07 -11.59
N VAL A 106 14.31 -17.47 -10.58
CA VAL A 106 12.94 -17.79 -10.13
C VAL A 106 11.94 -16.78 -10.67
N THR A 107 10.65 -17.03 -10.52
CA THR A 107 9.59 -16.13 -11.02
C THR A 107 8.95 -15.29 -9.92
N THR A 108 9.07 -15.73 -8.66
CA THR A 108 8.48 -15.04 -7.50
C THR A 108 9.40 -15.13 -6.28
N LEU A 109 9.23 -14.20 -5.33
CA LEU A 109 9.91 -14.26 -4.03
C LEU A 109 9.49 -15.48 -3.20
N ASP A 110 8.30 -16.03 -3.42
CA ASP A 110 7.84 -17.22 -2.68
C ASP A 110 8.70 -18.44 -2.95
N GLU A 111 9.30 -18.53 -4.11
CA GLU A 111 10.24 -19.62 -4.47
C GLU A 111 11.59 -19.52 -3.74
N LEU A 112 11.90 -18.34 -3.18
CA LEU A 112 13.10 -18.11 -2.38
C LEU A 112 12.89 -18.40 -0.88
N ILE A 113 11.67 -18.55 -0.42
CA ILE A 113 11.37 -18.81 0.99
C ILE A 113 12.09 -20.06 1.47
N GLY A 114 12.80 -19.93 2.60
CA GLY A 114 13.56 -21.02 3.21
C GLY A 114 15.00 -21.15 2.72
N LYS A 115 15.45 -20.39 1.71
CA LYS A 115 16.87 -20.31 1.34
C LYS A 115 17.70 -19.68 2.46
N GLU A 116 18.93 -20.10 2.61
CA GLU A 116 19.85 -19.49 3.57
C GLU A 116 20.28 -18.09 3.12
N VAL A 117 20.16 -17.13 4.03
CA VAL A 117 20.54 -15.74 3.81
C VAL A 117 21.20 -15.16 5.06
N THR A 118 21.96 -14.09 4.87
CA THR A 118 22.39 -13.27 6.00
C THR A 118 21.18 -12.51 6.53
N THR A 119 20.93 -12.57 7.83
CA THR A 119 19.87 -11.80 8.50
C THR A 119 20.49 -10.78 9.45
N PHE A 120 19.69 -9.79 9.85
CA PHE A 120 20.12 -8.70 10.70
C PHE A 120 19.23 -8.63 11.95
N VAL A 121 19.80 -8.82 13.12
CA VAL A 121 19.08 -8.59 14.38
C VAL A 121 19.25 -7.12 14.76
N ILE A 122 18.15 -6.38 14.85
CA ILE A 122 18.09 -4.95 15.15
C ILE A 122 17.05 -4.76 16.24
N GLY A 123 17.47 -4.24 17.41
CA GLY A 123 16.55 -4.06 18.52
C GLY A 123 15.89 -5.35 19.04
N GLY A 124 16.54 -6.51 18.81
CA GLY A 124 16.02 -7.82 19.22
C GLY A 124 15.07 -8.49 18.22
N ARG A 125 14.69 -7.81 17.15
CA ARG A 125 13.92 -8.38 16.02
C ARG A 125 14.86 -8.78 14.89
N GLU A 126 14.61 -9.92 14.27
CA GLU A 126 15.33 -10.39 13.09
C GLU A 126 14.69 -9.83 11.80
N TYR A 127 15.53 -9.34 10.89
CA TYR A 127 15.15 -8.77 9.60
C TYR A 127 15.89 -9.45 8.46
N MET A 128 15.21 -9.62 7.32
CA MET A 128 15.83 -9.97 6.05
C MET A 128 16.63 -8.78 5.52
N PRO A 129 17.63 -8.97 4.64
CA PRO A 129 18.44 -7.87 4.10
C PRO A 129 17.60 -6.79 3.39
N ASP A 130 16.50 -7.21 2.78
CA ASP A 130 15.57 -6.39 2.02
C ASP A 130 14.36 -5.88 2.82
N ASP A 131 14.28 -6.17 4.13
CA ASP A 131 13.23 -5.61 4.97
C ASP A 131 13.52 -4.13 5.29
N ILE A 132 12.45 -3.33 5.36
CA ILE A 132 12.56 -1.90 5.70
C ILE A 132 12.58 -1.75 7.22
N VAL A 133 13.55 -1.00 7.71
CA VAL A 133 13.65 -0.57 9.10
C VAL A 133 13.59 0.95 9.18
N TRP A 134 13.14 1.46 10.30
CA TRP A 134 13.12 2.89 10.55
C TRP A 134 14.00 3.28 11.75
N TYR A 135 14.43 4.54 11.75
CA TYR A 135 15.25 5.11 12.82
C TYR A 135 15.07 6.63 12.86
N TYR A 136 15.52 7.27 13.92
CA TYR A 136 15.55 8.72 14.01
C TYR A 136 16.91 9.28 13.61
N GLU A 137 16.92 10.34 12.81
CA GLU A 137 18.07 11.15 12.47
C GLU A 137 17.63 12.61 12.38
N ASP A 138 18.30 13.50 13.13
CA ASP A 138 17.99 14.94 13.20
C ASP A 138 16.51 15.24 13.53
N GLY A 139 15.90 14.44 14.39
CA GLY A 139 14.50 14.57 14.79
C GLY A 139 13.48 14.12 13.77
N GLN A 140 13.92 13.58 12.64
CA GLN A 140 13.06 13.03 11.58
C GLN A 140 13.11 11.51 11.57
N GLN A 141 11.97 10.89 11.29
CA GLN A 141 11.92 9.46 11.03
C GLN A 141 12.49 9.16 9.64
N LYS A 142 13.36 8.19 9.54
CA LYS A 142 14.02 7.75 8.30
C LYS A 142 13.84 6.25 8.12
N TRP A 143 13.84 5.81 6.87
CA TRP A 143 13.72 4.40 6.50
C TRP A 143 14.90 3.97 5.64
N LEU A 144 15.41 2.77 5.89
CA LEU A 144 16.45 2.10 5.10
C LEU A 144 16.15 0.61 5.03
N LEU A 145 16.78 -0.10 4.09
CA LEU A 145 16.84 -1.55 4.15
C LEU A 145 17.72 -2.01 5.33
N ALA A 146 17.40 -3.16 5.90
CA ALA A 146 18.05 -3.64 7.12
C ALA A 146 19.57 -3.86 6.96
N ASP A 147 20.02 -4.33 5.80
CA ASP A 147 21.45 -4.46 5.49
C ASP A 147 22.17 -3.10 5.51
N LYS A 148 21.58 -2.09 4.86
CA LYS A 148 22.14 -0.73 4.79
C LYS A 148 22.10 -0.01 6.13
N TYR A 149 21.02 -0.19 6.89
CA TYR A 149 20.93 0.32 8.24
C TYR A 149 22.05 -0.24 9.11
N TYR A 150 22.26 -1.57 9.04
CA TYR A 150 23.32 -2.24 9.78
C TYR A 150 24.72 -1.68 9.39
N GLU A 151 24.99 -1.55 8.09
CA GLU A 151 26.25 -1.00 7.58
C GLU A 151 26.47 0.45 8.02
N LYS A 152 25.44 1.30 7.95
CA LYS A 152 25.49 2.68 8.45
C LYS A 152 25.89 2.71 9.93
N ARG A 153 25.26 1.88 10.77
CA ARG A 153 25.55 1.81 12.19
C ARG A 153 26.94 1.27 12.50
N MET A 154 27.46 0.36 11.68
CA MET A 154 28.86 -0.11 11.76
C MET A 154 29.85 1.03 11.55
N VAL A 155 29.66 1.83 10.50
CA VAL A 155 30.53 2.96 10.16
C VAL A 155 30.49 4.03 11.26
N GLU A 156 29.33 4.32 11.81
CA GLU A 156 29.15 5.28 12.90
C GLU A 156 29.70 4.80 14.24
N GLY A 157 30.10 3.52 14.36
CA GLY A 157 30.54 2.92 15.62
C GLY A 157 29.39 2.74 16.64
N ASN A 158 28.14 2.86 16.22
CA ASN A 158 26.94 2.85 17.05
C ASN A 158 26.27 1.47 17.10
N LEU A 159 27.02 0.40 17.04
CA LEU A 159 26.48 -0.94 17.23
C LEU A 159 26.27 -1.22 18.72
N TYR A 160 24.99 -1.40 19.06
CA TYR A 160 24.62 -1.94 20.36
C TYR A 160 24.72 -3.47 20.36
N PHE A 161 24.81 -4.10 21.53
CA PHE A 161 24.80 -5.57 21.67
C PHE A 161 23.58 -6.24 21.01
N SER A 162 22.49 -5.49 20.80
CA SER A 162 21.28 -5.93 20.10
C SER A 162 21.35 -5.84 18.58
N HIS A 163 22.47 -5.40 18.00
CA HIS A 163 22.65 -5.33 16.55
C HIS A 163 23.73 -6.33 16.10
N LYS A 164 23.34 -7.35 15.34
CA LYS A 164 24.28 -8.35 14.84
C LYS A 164 23.83 -8.95 13.51
N ARG A 165 24.79 -9.40 12.72
CA ARG A 165 24.53 -10.30 11.60
C ARG A 165 24.32 -11.72 12.10
N SER A 166 23.44 -12.48 11.44
CA SER A 166 23.14 -13.87 11.71
C SER A 166 22.94 -14.61 10.39
N SER A 167 22.81 -15.92 10.42
CA SER A 167 22.34 -16.71 9.31
C SER A 167 20.89 -17.16 9.59
N GLY A 168 20.02 -16.97 8.64
CA GLY A 168 18.61 -17.31 8.77
C GLY A 168 18.03 -17.87 7.48
N LYS A 169 16.73 -18.15 7.50
CA LYS A 169 15.98 -18.60 6.33
C LYS A 169 15.25 -17.41 5.75
N TYR A 170 15.38 -17.17 4.44
CA TYR A 170 14.70 -16.10 3.75
C TYR A 170 13.17 -16.22 3.90
N ASN A 171 12.58 -15.21 4.44
CA ASN A 171 11.14 -15.06 4.61
C ASN A 171 10.78 -13.57 4.53
N PRO A 172 10.67 -13.00 3.32
CA PRO A 172 10.53 -11.56 3.14
C PRO A 172 9.23 -11.04 3.73
N THR A 173 9.34 -9.93 4.45
CA THR A 173 8.18 -9.23 5.00
C THR A 173 7.38 -8.58 3.88
N ARG A 174 6.06 -8.76 3.87
CA ARG A 174 5.15 -8.02 3.00
C ARG A 174 5.05 -6.58 3.49
N LEU A 175 5.01 -5.63 2.57
CA LEU A 175 4.79 -4.22 2.87
C LEU A 175 3.39 -3.80 2.43
N LEU A 176 2.64 -3.20 3.34
CA LEU A 176 1.34 -2.58 3.06
C LEU A 176 1.40 -1.10 3.44
N LEU A 177 1.41 -0.24 2.44
CA LEU A 177 1.32 1.21 2.62
C LEU A 177 -0.14 1.62 2.59
N CYS A 178 -0.54 2.50 3.48
CA CYS A 178 -1.86 3.09 3.48
C CYS A 178 -1.76 4.61 3.65
N PHE A 179 -2.29 5.35 2.69
CA PHE A 179 -2.42 6.80 2.72
C PHE A 179 -3.90 7.16 2.72
N ASP A 180 -4.43 7.52 3.89
CA ASP A 180 -5.81 7.97 4.03
C ASP A 180 -5.86 9.46 3.69
N GLU A 181 -6.85 9.87 2.86
CA GLU A 181 -6.99 11.22 2.31
C GLU A 181 -5.66 11.73 1.67
N PHE A 182 -5.04 10.90 0.81
CA PHE A 182 -3.67 11.12 0.32
C PHE A 182 -3.47 12.38 -0.55
N TYR A 183 -4.56 12.98 -1.04
CA TYR A 183 -4.54 14.28 -1.68
C TYR A 183 -5.24 15.31 -0.78
N THR A 184 -4.47 15.98 0.03
CA THR A 184 -4.97 17.08 0.85
C THR A 184 -4.26 18.38 0.44
N SER A 185 -4.91 19.51 0.71
CA SER A 185 -4.33 20.84 0.49
C SER A 185 -3.05 21.10 1.30
N ASP A 186 -2.79 20.25 2.30
CA ASP A 186 -1.68 20.44 3.23
C ASP A 186 -0.43 19.62 2.86
N MET A 187 -0.55 18.69 1.89
CA MET A 187 0.60 17.98 1.33
C MET A 187 1.24 18.85 0.24
N SER A 188 2.56 19.04 0.31
CA SER A 188 3.30 19.76 -0.74
C SER A 188 3.20 19.01 -2.09
N GLU A 189 3.35 19.74 -3.21
CA GLU A 189 3.39 19.14 -4.55
C GLU A 189 4.44 18.05 -4.66
N GLU A 190 5.62 18.25 -4.05
CA GLU A 190 6.68 17.24 -4.04
C GLU A 190 6.27 16.02 -3.19
N GLY A 191 5.62 16.21 -2.06
CA GLY A 191 5.06 15.11 -1.25
C GLY A 191 4.03 14.29 -2.03
N GLN A 192 3.12 14.95 -2.72
CA GLN A 192 2.13 14.29 -3.59
C GLN A 192 2.81 13.48 -4.70
N LYS A 193 3.84 14.05 -5.33
CA LYS A 193 4.62 13.38 -6.36
C LYS A 193 5.31 12.12 -5.82
N LEU A 194 5.93 12.18 -4.65
CA LEU A 194 6.56 11.01 -4.01
C LEU A 194 5.55 9.88 -3.74
N VAL A 195 4.36 10.22 -3.23
CA VAL A 195 3.29 9.21 -3.01
C VAL A 195 2.82 8.62 -4.33
N ASN A 196 2.69 9.43 -5.38
CA ASN A 196 2.29 8.96 -6.71
C ASN A 196 3.33 8.03 -7.34
N ASP A 197 4.61 8.37 -7.22
CA ASP A 197 5.70 7.56 -7.76
C ASP A 197 5.73 6.19 -7.05
N MET A 198 5.57 6.15 -5.71
CA MET A 198 5.43 4.91 -4.96
C MET A 198 4.20 4.13 -5.43
N ALA A 199 3.04 4.77 -5.51
CA ALA A 199 1.80 4.13 -5.93
C ALA A 199 1.91 3.53 -7.33
N THR A 200 2.41 4.30 -8.29
CA THR A 200 2.60 3.85 -9.67
C THR A 200 3.55 2.66 -9.75
N SER A 201 4.65 2.70 -9.00
CA SER A 201 5.63 1.62 -8.97
C SER A 201 5.05 0.35 -8.34
N ILE A 202 4.32 0.48 -7.22
CA ILE A 202 3.69 -0.65 -6.54
C ILE A 202 2.57 -1.26 -7.41
N ILE A 203 1.78 -0.45 -8.10
CA ILE A 203 0.76 -0.94 -9.04
C ILE A 203 1.41 -1.84 -10.11
N ARG A 204 2.55 -1.44 -10.64
CA ARG A 204 3.23 -2.16 -11.72
C ARG A 204 4.04 -3.37 -11.25
N PHE A 205 4.73 -3.26 -10.13
CA PHE A 205 5.73 -4.23 -9.69
C PHE A 205 5.50 -4.80 -8.29
N GLY A 206 4.52 -4.28 -7.54
CA GLY A 206 4.31 -4.63 -6.14
C GLY A 206 3.99 -6.11 -5.91
N ARG A 207 3.33 -6.79 -6.86
CA ARG A 207 3.04 -8.23 -6.75
C ARG A 207 4.33 -9.03 -6.59
N VAL A 208 5.30 -8.76 -7.45
CA VAL A 208 6.61 -9.44 -7.45
C VAL A 208 7.40 -9.08 -6.19
N ALA A 209 7.35 -7.81 -5.79
CA ALA A 209 8.07 -7.29 -4.63
C ALA A 209 7.34 -7.49 -3.29
N LYS A 210 6.19 -8.16 -3.24
CA LYS A 210 5.33 -8.30 -2.04
C LYS A 210 4.97 -6.94 -1.41
N GLN A 211 4.68 -5.96 -2.24
CA GLN A 211 4.26 -4.62 -1.83
C GLN A 211 2.81 -4.37 -2.25
N SER A 212 2.04 -3.74 -1.39
CA SER A 212 0.67 -3.32 -1.68
C SER A 212 0.42 -1.91 -1.15
N ILE A 213 -0.52 -1.19 -1.77
CA ILE A 213 -0.87 0.16 -1.36
C ILE A 213 -2.39 0.35 -1.30
N ILE A 214 -2.85 1.03 -0.26
CA ILE A 214 -4.22 1.51 -0.11
C ILE A 214 -4.19 3.02 -0.20
N LEU A 215 -5.01 3.57 -1.08
CA LEU A 215 -5.17 5.00 -1.25
C LEU A 215 -6.63 5.36 -1.03
N THR A 216 -6.91 6.35 -0.19
CA THR A 216 -8.27 6.88 -0.06
C THR A 216 -8.33 8.34 -0.49
N THR A 217 -9.43 8.77 -1.06
CA THR A 217 -9.66 10.16 -1.41
C THR A 217 -11.15 10.51 -1.44
N GLN A 218 -11.44 11.78 -1.25
CA GLN A 218 -12.78 12.34 -1.45
C GLN A 218 -12.97 12.88 -2.87
N HIS A 219 -11.89 13.26 -3.56
CA HIS A 219 -11.92 13.98 -4.83
C HIS A 219 -10.91 13.41 -5.82
N ILE A 220 -11.39 12.92 -6.94
CA ILE A 220 -10.55 12.47 -8.08
C ILE A 220 -10.23 13.62 -9.04
N GLU A 221 -11.17 14.55 -9.24
CA GLU A 221 -11.05 15.58 -10.27
C GLU A 221 -9.87 16.54 -10.14
N GLN A 222 -9.47 16.83 -8.90
CA GLN A 222 -8.41 17.79 -8.63
C GLN A 222 -7.04 17.32 -9.14
N HIS A 223 -6.95 16.07 -9.60
CA HIS A 223 -5.68 15.38 -9.85
C HIS A 223 -5.67 14.62 -11.20
N ARG A 224 -6.12 15.27 -12.28
CA ARG A 224 -6.13 14.68 -13.64
C ARG A 224 -4.76 14.18 -14.11
N GLU A 225 -3.70 14.76 -13.62
CA GLU A 225 -2.31 14.34 -13.90
C GLU A 225 -1.97 12.95 -13.29
N TYR A 226 -2.77 12.49 -12.32
CA TYR A 226 -2.58 11.18 -11.67
C TYR A 226 -3.58 10.11 -12.16
N GLY A 227 -4.19 10.35 -13.30
CA GLY A 227 -5.21 9.47 -13.88
C GLY A 227 -4.80 8.00 -14.03
N ASP A 228 -3.49 7.74 -14.15
CA ASP A 228 -2.98 6.38 -14.26
C ASP A 228 -3.16 5.58 -12.96
N ILE A 229 -2.99 6.19 -11.79
CA ILE A 229 -3.18 5.51 -10.50
C ILE A 229 -4.64 5.03 -10.37
N TYR A 230 -5.59 5.91 -10.67
CA TYR A 230 -7.01 5.56 -10.62
C TYR A 230 -7.36 4.47 -11.62
N ARG A 231 -6.85 4.57 -12.84
CA ARG A 231 -7.15 3.64 -13.92
C ARG A 231 -6.53 2.26 -13.68
N LEU A 232 -5.30 2.20 -13.19
CA LEU A 232 -4.51 0.98 -13.05
C LEU A 232 -4.67 0.28 -11.69
N SER A 233 -5.34 0.92 -10.72
CA SER A 233 -5.56 0.28 -9.41
C SER A 233 -6.30 -1.04 -9.54
N SER A 234 -5.77 -2.08 -8.86
CA SER A 234 -6.27 -3.45 -8.93
C SER A 234 -7.69 -3.57 -8.38
N VAL A 235 -7.96 -2.88 -7.28
CA VAL A 235 -9.29 -2.84 -6.66
C VAL A 235 -9.75 -1.40 -6.55
N LYS A 236 -10.98 -1.13 -6.95
CA LYS A 236 -11.60 0.19 -6.89
C LYS A 236 -12.93 0.09 -6.18
N VAL A 237 -13.11 0.89 -5.15
CA VAL A 237 -14.33 0.96 -4.35
C VAL A 237 -14.83 2.39 -4.32
N TYR A 238 -16.02 2.64 -4.81
CA TYR A 238 -16.69 3.92 -4.72
C TYR A 238 -17.86 3.84 -3.75
N PHE A 239 -17.83 4.69 -2.73
CA PHE A 239 -18.86 4.79 -1.71
C PHE A 239 -19.84 5.91 -2.05
N HIS A 240 -21.07 5.55 -2.40
CA HIS A 240 -22.10 6.51 -2.80
C HIS A 240 -22.60 7.34 -1.62
N SER A 241 -22.70 8.66 -1.81
CA SER A 241 -23.17 9.59 -0.82
C SER A 241 -24.65 9.97 -0.99
N GLY A 242 -25.23 9.64 -2.14
CA GLY A 242 -26.52 10.12 -2.59
C GLY A 242 -26.47 11.49 -3.28
N PHE A 243 -25.31 12.14 -3.30
CA PHE A 243 -25.00 13.37 -4.02
C PHE A 243 -23.65 13.19 -4.71
N ASP A 244 -23.56 12.12 -5.52
CA ASP A 244 -22.32 11.69 -6.12
C ASP A 244 -21.96 12.60 -7.30
N ASP A 245 -20.67 12.77 -7.51
CA ASP A 245 -20.13 13.47 -8.65
C ASP A 245 -19.97 12.54 -9.84
N GLU A 246 -20.66 12.83 -10.95
CA GLU A 246 -20.55 11.99 -12.16
C GLU A 246 -19.14 11.97 -12.71
N VAL A 247 -18.42 13.08 -12.64
CA VAL A 247 -17.04 13.17 -13.17
C VAL A 247 -16.08 12.33 -12.36
N GLU A 248 -16.20 12.33 -11.03
CA GLU A 248 -15.39 11.47 -10.16
C GLU A 248 -15.65 9.99 -10.41
N TYR A 249 -16.91 9.61 -10.54
CA TYR A 249 -17.29 8.24 -10.82
C TYR A 249 -16.83 7.79 -12.20
N GLU A 250 -17.05 8.60 -13.24
CA GLU A 250 -16.58 8.33 -14.59
C GLU A 250 -15.05 8.23 -14.64
N GLY A 251 -14.32 9.09 -13.89
CA GLY A 251 -12.87 9.04 -13.79
C GLY A 251 -12.35 7.72 -13.22
N LEU A 252 -13.08 7.13 -12.26
CA LEU A 252 -12.67 5.88 -11.61
C LEU A 252 -13.06 4.63 -12.45
N PHE A 253 -14.27 4.61 -13.01
CA PHE A 253 -14.82 3.42 -13.65
C PHE A 253 -14.98 3.53 -15.17
N ASN A 254 -14.73 4.71 -15.75
CA ASN A 254 -15.02 5.03 -17.14
C ASN A 254 -16.49 4.73 -17.54
N LYS A 255 -17.43 4.99 -16.64
CA LYS A 255 -18.87 4.72 -16.74
C LYS A 255 -19.68 5.76 -16.00
N ARG A 256 -20.94 5.94 -16.41
CA ARG A 256 -21.89 6.79 -15.68
C ARG A 256 -22.36 6.16 -14.39
N ILE A 257 -22.73 7.01 -13.42
CA ILE A 257 -23.35 6.58 -12.16
C ILE A 257 -24.63 5.79 -12.48
N PRO A 258 -24.82 4.59 -11.90
CA PRO A 258 -26.10 3.87 -12.00
C PRO A 258 -27.25 4.72 -11.45
N ARG A 259 -28.42 4.70 -12.11
CA ARG A 259 -29.56 5.56 -11.75
C ARG A 259 -30.25 5.22 -10.42
N ASP A 260 -30.01 4.04 -9.90
CA ASP A 260 -30.67 3.45 -8.73
C ASP A 260 -29.77 3.41 -7.48
N VAL A 261 -28.62 4.10 -7.48
CA VAL A 261 -27.76 4.15 -6.30
C VAL A 261 -28.26 5.14 -5.26
N SER A 262 -28.08 4.80 -4.01
CA SER A 262 -28.41 5.61 -2.85
C SER A 262 -27.26 5.71 -1.87
N ARG A 263 -27.38 6.63 -0.89
CA ARG A 263 -26.38 6.76 0.17
C ARG A 263 -26.11 5.43 0.85
N GLY A 264 -24.83 5.07 0.95
CA GLY A 264 -24.35 3.82 1.54
C GLY A 264 -24.31 2.65 0.56
N ASP A 265 -24.65 2.87 -0.73
CA ASP A 265 -24.34 1.90 -1.78
C ASP A 265 -22.85 1.96 -2.13
N VAL A 266 -22.33 0.88 -2.69
CA VAL A 266 -20.93 0.74 -3.05
C VAL A 266 -20.82 0.16 -4.44
N THR A 267 -20.02 0.78 -5.29
CA THR A 267 -19.58 0.19 -6.56
C THR A 267 -18.18 -0.37 -6.42
N LEU A 268 -17.98 -1.59 -6.89
CA LEU A 268 -16.74 -2.32 -6.78
C LEU A 268 -16.27 -2.75 -8.17
N ALA A 269 -14.97 -2.61 -8.45
CA ALA A 269 -14.29 -3.26 -9.55
C ALA A 269 -13.04 -3.97 -9.04
N THR A 270 -12.89 -5.23 -9.42
CA THR A 270 -11.71 -6.06 -9.12
C THR A 270 -11.18 -6.66 -10.42
N PRO A 271 -9.93 -7.14 -10.46
CA PRO A 271 -9.35 -7.73 -11.68
C PRO A 271 -10.17 -8.88 -12.27
N ASP A 272 -10.78 -9.67 -11.40
CA ASP A 272 -11.56 -10.87 -11.76
C ASP A 272 -13.06 -10.60 -11.98
N SER A 273 -13.52 -9.38 -11.76
CA SER A 273 -14.91 -9.00 -11.90
C SER A 273 -15.07 -7.99 -13.04
N ALA A 274 -15.81 -8.36 -14.07
CA ALA A 274 -16.56 -7.34 -14.81
C ALA A 274 -17.36 -6.52 -13.79
N PRO A 275 -17.44 -5.17 -13.90
CA PRO A 275 -18.21 -4.37 -12.96
C PRO A 275 -19.60 -4.97 -12.81
N ILE A 276 -19.99 -5.28 -11.57
CA ILE A 276 -21.18 -6.05 -11.21
C ILE A 276 -22.50 -5.31 -11.55
N ASN A 277 -22.47 -4.34 -12.45
CA ASN A 277 -23.67 -3.72 -13.01
C ASN A 277 -23.53 -3.49 -14.50
N ASP A 278 -23.60 -4.54 -15.31
CA ASP A 278 -23.66 -4.67 -16.77
C ASP A 278 -22.44 -5.35 -17.39
N GLY A 279 -22.59 -6.66 -17.51
CA GLY A 279 -21.58 -7.54 -18.08
C GLY A 279 -21.40 -7.40 -19.57
N LYS A 280 -20.54 -6.51 -20.06
CA LYS A 280 -19.99 -6.65 -21.44
C LYS A 280 -18.75 -5.83 -21.80
N ALA A 281 -18.20 -4.96 -20.96
CA ALA A 281 -17.20 -4.00 -21.43
C ALA A 281 -15.77 -4.09 -20.84
N VAL A 282 -15.51 -4.86 -19.79
CA VAL A 282 -14.21 -4.86 -19.10
C VAL A 282 -13.25 -5.96 -19.55
N SER A 283 -13.74 -7.07 -20.10
CA SER A 283 -12.87 -8.13 -20.65
C SER A 283 -11.97 -7.63 -21.79
N LYS A 284 -12.41 -6.66 -22.57
CA LYS A 284 -11.63 -6.13 -23.71
C LYS A 284 -10.51 -5.17 -23.32
N LEU A 285 -10.55 -4.55 -22.14
CA LEU A 285 -9.49 -3.63 -21.70
C LEU A 285 -8.29 -4.38 -21.12
N TRP A 286 -8.52 -5.52 -20.50
CA TRP A 286 -7.45 -6.36 -19.94
C TRP A 286 -6.75 -7.19 -21.02
N GLU A 287 -7.47 -7.66 -22.04
CA GLU A 287 -6.87 -8.32 -23.23
C GLU A 287 -5.92 -7.39 -24.01
N ALA A 288 -6.12 -6.07 -23.93
CA ALA A 288 -5.25 -5.10 -24.59
C ALA A 288 -3.97 -4.79 -23.80
N ILE A 289 -3.95 -5.05 -22.49
CA ILE A 289 -2.77 -4.81 -21.61
C ILE A 289 -1.83 -6.02 -21.60
N ASP A 290 -2.37 -7.23 -21.75
CA ASP A 290 -1.56 -8.47 -21.87
C ASP A 290 -0.83 -8.59 -23.23
N ASN A 291 -1.07 -7.68 -24.17
CA ASN A 291 -0.44 -7.65 -25.50
C ASN A 291 0.51 -6.45 -25.71
N ILE A 292 0.91 -5.73 -24.64
CA ILE A 292 1.97 -4.72 -24.62
C ILE A 292 3.10 -5.19 -23.72
#